data_18e2f8cd918a76bbbc48390aecaeb8d4
#
_entry.id   18e2f8cd918a76bbbc48390aecaeb8d4
#
_cell.length_a   1.000
_cell.length_b   1.000
_cell.length_c   1.000
_cell.angle_alpha   90.00
_cell.angle_beta   90.00
_cell.angle_gamma   90.00
#
_symmetry.space_group_name_H-M   'P 1'
#
loop_
_entity.id
_entity.type
_entity.pdbx_description
1 polymer ?
#
loop_
_entity_poly.entity_id
_entity_poly.type
_entity_poly.pdbx_seq_one_letter_code
_entity_poly.pdbx_strand_id
1 'polypeptide(L)'
;MSKDALFIEQPITEILEKNYMPYAMSVIVSRAIPEIDGFKPSHRKILYTMYKMKLLNGNRTKSANVVGQTMKLNPHGDQAIYATLVRLTKGNEALLLPYIDSKGNFGKVTSRDMKFAAPRYTEVRLDKVCETIFSDIDKNTVDFSENYDGTMLEPNLLPTTFPNILANPNKGIAVGMASNIPSFNLNELCEATIAYLQDADTDLLEIMPAPDFPTAGTMIYTKSDMQKIYESGVGSFKLRGKIHY
;
A
#
# COMPACT_ATOMS: atom_id res chain seq x y z
N MET A 1 42.01 5.52 38.68
CA MET A 1 41.45 6.68 37.98
C MET A 1 39.95 6.44 37.84
N SER A 2 39.16 7.04 38.74
CA SER A 2 37.68 7.04 38.67
C SER A 2 37.28 7.81 37.41
N LYS A 3 36.62 7.16 36.46
CA LYS A 3 35.90 7.87 35.39
C LYS A 3 34.66 8.46 36.06
N ASP A 4 34.72 9.72 36.40
CA ASP A 4 33.52 10.46 36.78
C ASP A 4 32.52 10.34 35.64
N ALA A 5 31.45 9.61 35.86
CA ALA A 5 30.36 9.54 34.92
C ALA A 5 29.74 10.94 34.84
N LEU A 6 29.80 11.56 33.67
CA LEU A 6 29.18 12.87 33.45
C LEU A 6 27.66 12.64 33.39
N PHE A 7 26.97 13.04 34.45
CA PHE A 7 25.50 13.05 34.47
C PHE A 7 25.02 14.36 33.84
N ILE A 8 24.26 14.26 32.78
CA ILE A 8 23.60 15.39 32.11
C ILE A 8 22.13 15.33 32.49
N GLU A 9 21.66 16.33 33.25
CA GLU A 9 20.22 16.51 33.47
C GLU A 9 19.61 17.17 32.24
N GLN A 10 18.58 16.51 31.67
CA GLN A 10 17.84 17.03 30.52
C GLN A 10 16.34 16.92 30.77
N PRO A 11 15.55 17.99 30.54
CA PRO A 11 14.10 17.94 30.66
C PRO A 11 13.50 16.89 29.73
N ILE A 12 12.51 16.13 30.19
CA ILE A 12 11.81 15.10 29.40
C ILE A 12 11.17 15.68 28.14
N THR A 13 10.73 16.93 28.18
CA THR A 13 10.17 17.64 27.03
C THR A 13 11.21 17.80 25.92
N GLU A 14 12.43 18.16 26.24
CA GLU A 14 13.53 18.24 25.25
C GLU A 14 13.86 16.88 24.64
N ILE A 15 13.86 15.81 25.44
CA ILE A 15 14.10 14.45 24.97
C ILE A 15 13.01 14.03 24.00
N LEU A 16 11.74 14.32 24.33
CA LEU A 16 10.61 14.03 23.46
C LEU A 16 10.70 14.79 22.13
N GLU A 17 10.97 16.08 22.18
CA GLU A 17 11.08 16.89 20.95
C GLU A 17 12.26 16.48 20.06
N LYS A 18 13.45 16.33 20.66
CA LYS A 18 14.68 16.06 19.89
C LYS A 18 14.83 14.62 19.43
N ASN A 19 14.37 13.65 20.21
CA ASN A 19 14.64 12.23 19.95
C ASN A 19 13.37 11.45 19.52
N TYR A 20 12.22 11.71 20.13
CA TYR A 20 11.00 10.97 19.85
C TYR A 20 10.24 11.51 18.62
N MET A 21 10.21 12.82 18.43
CA MET A 21 9.52 13.42 17.26
C MET A 21 10.13 12.97 15.91
N PRO A 22 11.46 12.95 15.72
CA PRO A 22 12.03 12.41 14.46
C PRO A 22 11.68 10.94 14.24
N TYR A 23 11.64 10.12 15.30
CA TYR A 23 11.18 8.73 15.21
C TYR A 23 9.69 8.65 14.80
N ALA A 24 8.81 9.41 15.46
CA ALA A 24 7.40 9.45 15.15
C ALA A 24 7.16 9.87 13.69
N MET A 25 7.82 10.93 13.23
CA MET A 25 7.76 11.40 11.85
C MET A 25 8.23 10.34 10.86
N SER A 26 9.32 9.64 11.15
CA SER A 26 9.83 8.58 10.28
C SER A 26 8.85 7.42 10.16
N VAL A 27 8.15 7.05 11.25
CA VAL A 27 7.13 6.00 11.22
C VAL A 27 5.91 6.42 10.39
N ILE A 28 5.51 7.68 10.49
CA ILE A 28 4.38 8.23 9.71
C ILE A 28 4.71 8.20 8.22
N VAL A 29 5.78 8.90 7.82
CA VAL A 29 6.10 9.17 6.42
C VAL A 29 6.71 7.95 5.72
N SER A 30 7.65 7.26 6.39
CA SER A 30 8.46 6.22 5.73
C SER A 30 7.93 4.80 5.91
N ARG A 31 6.83 4.58 6.65
CA ARG A 31 6.37 3.23 6.95
C ARG A 31 4.86 3.03 6.89
N ALA A 32 4.08 3.84 7.61
CA ALA A 32 2.71 3.47 7.96
C ALA A 32 1.66 4.04 7.01
N ILE A 33 1.81 5.29 6.61
CA ILE A 33 0.81 6.01 5.83
C ILE A 33 1.12 5.87 4.33
N PRO A 34 0.14 5.56 3.48
CA PRO A 34 0.34 5.58 2.04
C PRO A 34 0.47 7.02 1.53
N GLU A 35 1.24 7.19 0.48
CA GLU A 35 1.30 8.43 -0.30
C GLU A 35 0.12 8.51 -1.27
N ILE A 36 0.03 9.64 -2.01
CA ILE A 36 -1.07 9.89 -2.96
C ILE A 36 -1.16 8.84 -4.08
N ASP A 37 -0.05 8.18 -4.42
CA ASP A 37 -0.02 7.07 -5.37
C ASP A 37 -0.66 5.78 -4.84
N GLY A 38 -1.13 5.78 -3.58
CA GLY A 38 -1.77 4.64 -2.92
C GLY A 38 -0.79 3.61 -2.35
N PHE A 39 0.50 3.85 -2.42
CA PHE A 39 1.52 2.92 -1.96
C PHE A 39 2.23 3.41 -0.70
N LYS A 40 2.53 2.47 0.18
CA LYS A 40 3.54 2.65 1.22
C LYS A 40 4.94 2.51 0.59
N PRO A 41 5.97 3.09 1.19
CA PRO A 41 7.34 2.95 0.67
C PRO A 41 7.77 1.51 0.40
N SER A 42 7.40 0.57 1.27
CA SER A 42 7.71 -0.86 1.07
C SER A 42 7.00 -1.47 -0.15
N HIS A 43 5.75 -1.08 -0.43
CA HIS A 43 5.03 -1.52 -1.62
C HIS A 43 5.72 -0.99 -2.89
N ARG A 44 6.02 0.31 -2.90
CA ARG A 44 6.65 0.99 -4.03
C ARG A 44 8.00 0.38 -4.38
N LYS A 45 8.85 0.12 -3.38
CA LYS A 45 10.15 -0.52 -3.56
C LYS A 45 10.06 -1.93 -4.16
N ILE A 46 9.11 -2.75 -3.73
CA ILE A 46 8.88 -4.09 -4.30
C ILE A 46 8.44 -3.97 -5.76
N LEU A 47 7.42 -3.16 -6.05
CA LEU A 47 6.88 -3.02 -7.40
C LEU A 47 7.91 -2.41 -8.37
N TYR A 48 8.64 -1.39 -7.93
CA TYR A 48 9.72 -0.80 -8.72
C TYR A 48 10.87 -1.79 -8.99
N THR A 49 11.27 -2.57 -7.98
CA THR A 49 12.26 -3.66 -8.17
C THR A 49 11.78 -4.64 -9.25
N MET A 50 10.53 -5.08 -9.19
CA MET A 50 9.96 -5.99 -10.17
C MET A 50 9.90 -5.36 -11.57
N TYR A 51 9.61 -4.07 -11.68
CA TYR A 51 9.67 -3.32 -12.93
C TYR A 51 11.09 -3.27 -13.50
N LYS A 52 12.09 -2.94 -12.70
CA LYS A 52 13.52 -2.96 -13.10
C LYS A 52 14.02 -4.36 -13.50
N MET A 53 13.45 -5.41 -12.92
CA MET A 53 13.70 -6.80 -13.32
C MET A 53 12.95 -7.20 -14.59
N LYS A 54 12.22 -6.28 -15.25
CA LYS A 54 11.42 -6.50 -16.48
C LYS A 54 10.35 -7.59 -16.32
N LEU A 55 9.74 -7.68 -15.15
CA LEU A 55 8.71 -8.65 -14.83
C LEU A 55 7.30 -8.22 -15.23
N LEU A 56 7.14 -7.08 -15.92
CA LEU A 56 5.85 -6.61 -16.41
C LEU A 56 5.33 -7.48 -17.55
N ASN A 57 6.18 -7.72 -18.56
CA ASN A 57 5.86 -8.51 -19.76
C ASN A 57 6.70 -9.78 -19.86
N GLY A 58 7.41 -10.13 -18.79
CA GLY A 58 8.31 -11.29 -18.74
C GLY A 58 7.69 -12.54 -18.13
N ASN A 59 8.49 -13.58 -18.09
CA ASN A 59 8.15 -14.80 -17.35
C ASN A 59 8.17 -14.55 -15.85
N ARG A 60 7.40 -15.36 -15.10
CA ARG A 60 7.49 -15.35 -13.63
C ARG A 60 8.86 -15.77 -13.16
N THR A 61 9.33 -15.17 -12.08
CA THR A 61 10.55 -15.55 -11.37
C THR A 61 10.23 -16.01 -9.95
N LYS A 62 11.16 -16.69 -9.29
CA LYS A 62 11.00 -17.07 -7.88
C LYS A 62 10.86 -15.84 -6.99
N SER A 63 9.92 -15.88 -6.05
CA SER A 63 9.72 -14.78 -5.10
C SER A 63 10.99 -14.47 -4.32
N ALA A 64 11.80 -15.48 -3.99
CA ALA A 64 13.10 -15.29 -3.33
C ALA A 64 14.05 -14.36 -4.12
N ASN A 65 14.03 -14.42 -5.44
CA ASN A 65 14.84 -13.53 -6.28
C ASN A 65 14.36 -12.08 -6.17
N VAL A 66 13.05 -11.85 -6.24
CA VAL A 66 12.47 -10.50 -6.06
C VAL A 66 12.81 -9.95 -4.69
N VAL A 67 12.65 -10.74 -3.63
CA VAL A 67 12.99 -10.35 -2.25
C VAL A 67 14.46 -9.93 -2.16
N GLY A 68 15.39 -10.76 -2.68
CA GLY A 68 16.82 -10.45 -2.66
C GLY A 68 17.18 -9.16 -3.41
N GLN A 69 16.56 -8.91 -4.57
CA GLN A 69 16.78 -7.66 -5.30
C GLN A 69 16.17 -6.44 -4.59
N THR A 70 14.99 -6.61 -3.95
CA THR A 70 14.35 -5.53 -3.20
C THR A 70 15.16 -5.07 -2.00
N MET A 71 15.96 -5.94 -1.38
CA MET A 71 16.83 -5.58 -0.25
C MET A 71 17.84 -4.47 -0.60
N LYS A 72 18.18 -4.28 -1.88
CA LYS A 72 19.03 -3.18 -2.33
C LYS A 72 18.38 -1.80 -2.19
N LEU A 73 17.05 -1.75 -2.19
CA LEU A 73 16.27 -0.52 -1.98
C LEU A 73 15.68 -0.45 -0.57
N ASN A 74 15.44 -1.61 0.05
CA ASN A 74 14.77 -1.71 1.34
C ASN A 74 15.64 -2.50 2.33
N PRO A 75 16.41 -1.84 3.24
CA PRO A 75 17.36 -2.48 4.15
C PRO A 75 16.67 -3.15 5.35
N HIS A 76 15.52 -3.77 5.13
CA HIS A 76 14.76 -4.54 6.12
C HIS A 76 14.91 -6.05 5.88
N GLY A 77 14.51 -6.85 6.88
CA GLY A 77 14.60 -8.30 6.79
C GLY A 77 13.79 -8.89 5.63
N ASP A 78 14.32 -9.93 5.01
CA ASP A 78 13.73 -10.65 3.88
C ASP A 78 12.30 -11.14 4.16
N GLN A 79 12.02 -11.57 5.39
CA GLN A 79 10.69 -12.02 5.81
C GLN A 79 9.65 -10.89 5.73
N ALA A 80 10.02 -9.66 6.13
CA ALA A 80 9.14 -8.50 6.06
C ALA A 80 8.84 -8.11 4.61
N ILE A 81 9.87 -8.13 3.75
CA ILE A 81 9.72 -7.88 2.32
C ILE A 81 8.81 -8.94 1.69
N TYR A 82 9.05 -10.23 1.99
CA TYR A 82 8.24 -11.31 1.46
C TYR A 82 6.78 -11.25 1.94
N ALA A 83 6.53 -10.99 3.23
CA ALA A 83 5.18 -10.82 3.75
C ALA A 83 4.42 -9.67 3.08
N THR A 84 5.12 -8.57 2.76
CA THR A 84 4.57 -7.45 2.00
C THR A 84 4.26 -7.87 0.55
N LEU A 85 5.19 -8.53 -0.12
CA LEU A 85 5.01 -9.08 -1.47
C LEU A 85 3.78 -9.99 -1.54
N VAL A 86 3.63 -10.90 -0.58
CA VAL A 86 2.48 -11.83 -0.49
C VAL A 86 1.16 -11.07 -0.51
N ARG A 87 1.03 -9.99 0.26
CA ARG A 87 -0.20 -9.18 0.32
C ARG A 87 -0.54 -8.49 -1.00
N LEU A 88 0.46 -8.19 -1.84
CA LEU A 88 0.26 -7.56 -3.14
C LEU A 88 -0.14 -8.56 -4.23
N THR A 89 -0.11 -9.86 -3.94
CA THR A 89 -0.39 -10.92 -4.91
C THR A 89 -1.88 -11.21 -5.06
N LYS A 90 -2.26 -11.59 -6.27
CA LYS A 90 -3.59 -12.13 -6.57
C LYS A 90 -3.92 -13.37 -5.74
N GLY A 91 -2.94 -14.22 -5.47
CA GLY A 91 -3.11 -15.48 -4.74
C GLY A 91 -3.51 -15.32 -3.27
N ASN A 92 -3.16 -14.21 -2.63
CA ASN A 92 -3.47 -13.94 -1.23
C ASN A 92 -4.90 -13.37 -1.01
N GLU A 93 -5.50 -12.76 -2.04
CA GLU A 93 -6.85 -12.16 -2.01
C GLU A 93 -7.03 -11.04 -0.96
N ALA A 94 -5.95 -10.34 -0.63
CA ALA A 94 -6.01 -9.19 0.27
C ALA A 94 -6.46 -7.90 -0.42
N LEU A 95 -6.37 -7.83 -1.74
CA LEU A 95 -6.61 -6.65 -2.56
C LEU A 95 -7.75 -6.89 -3.54
N LEU A 96 -8.55 -5.85 -3.82
CA LEU A 96 -9.50 -5.84 -4.94
C LEU A 96 -8.78 -5.81 -6.29
N LEU A 97 -7.74 -4.98 -6.36
CA LEU A 97 -6.90 -4.79 -7.54
C LEU A 97 -5.47 -5.26 -7.21
N PRO A 98 -5.16 -6.55 -7.35
CA PRO A 98 -3.82 -7.05 -7.06
C PRO A 98 -2.80 -6.57 -8.10
N TYR A 99 -1.60 -6.25 -7.64
CA TYR A 99 -0.51 -5.74 -8.49
C TYR A 99 0.46 -6.84 -8.96
N ILE A 100 0.40 -8.00 -8.32
CA ILE A 100 1.33 -9.11 -8.57
C ILE A 100 0.56 -10.37 -8.99
N ASP A 101 0.81 -10.80 -10.23
CA ASP A 101 0.38 -12.11 -10.73
C ASP A 101 1.29 -13.19 -10.13
N SER A 102 0.68 -14.23 -9.57
CA SER A 102 1.34 -15.18 -8.67
C SER A 102 1.03 -16.63 -9.04
N LYS A 103 2.04 -17.51 -8.83
CA LYS A 103 1.91 -18.96 -8.98
C LYS A 103 2.48 -19.66 -7.74
N GLY A 104 1.69 -20.54 -7.16
CA GLY A 104 2.01 -21.27 -5.93
C GLY A 104 1.10 -20.90 -4.78
N ASN A 105 1.45 -21.33 -3.56
CA ASN A 105 0.64 -21.10 -2.37
C ASN A 105 1.07 -19.78 -1.69
N PHE A 106 0.22 -18.77 -1.79
CA PHE A 106 0.39 -17.47 -1.12
C PHE A 106 -0.52 -17.31 0.11
N GLY A 107 -1.11 -18.40 0.59
CA GLY A 107 -2.07 -18.35 1.68
C GLY A 107 -3.35 -17.61 1.28
N LYS A 108 -4.20 -17.35 2.26
CA LYS A 108 -5.43 -16.54 2.09
C LYS A 108 -5.54 -15.57 3.25
N VAL A 109 -5.81 -14.30 2.95
CA VAL A 109 -5.99 -13.27 3.99
C VAL A 109 -7.16 -13.59 4.93
N THR A 110 -8.15 -14.32 4.44
CA THR A 110 -9.36 -14.69 5.17
C THR A 110 -9.19 -15.91 6.08
N SER A 111 -8.08 -16.66 5.95
CA SER A 111 -7.85 -17.88 6.73
C SER A 111 -6.54 -17.81 7.51
N ARG A 112 -6.63 -18.04 8.82
CA ARG A 112 -5.46 -18.11 9.71
C ARG A 112 -4.63 -19.39 9.48
N ASP A 113 -5.24 -20.45 8.99
CA ASP A 113 -4.62 -21.76 8.80
C ASP A 113 -3.94 -21.89 7.43
N MET A 114 -4.39 -21.13 6.45
CA MET A 114 -3.80 -21.09 5.11
C MET A 114 -2.58 -20.15 5.06
N LYS A 115 -1.47 -20.62 5.60
CA LYS A 115 -0.19 -19.88 5.52
C LYS A 115 0.42 -19.98 4.13
N PHE A 116 1.16 -18.96 3.74
CA PHE A 116 1.91 -18.94 2.48
C PHE A 116 3.17 -19.83 2.55
N ALA A 117 3.55 -20.38 1.41
CA ALA A 117 4.77 -21.19 1.27
C ALA A 117 6.03 -20.31 1.31
N ALA A 118 7.18 -20.91 1.54
CA ALA A 118 8.46 -20.20 1.50
C ALA A 118 8.73 -19.60 0.11
N PRO A 119 9.46 -18.46 0.02
CA PRO A 119 9.65 -17.70 -1.22
C PRO A 119 10.37 -18.48 -2.32
N ARG A 120 11.10 -19.55 -1.99
CA ARG A 120 11.75 -20.43 -2.95
C ARG A 120 10.79 -21.32 -3.75
N TYR A 121 9.56 -21.51 -3.25
CA TYR A 121 8.54 -22.36 -3.90
C TYR A 121 7.52 -21.57 -4.72
N THR A 122 7.42 -20.27 -4.50
CA THR A 122 6.45 -19.39 -5.16
C THR A 122 7.08 -18.60 -6.29
N GLU A 123 6.27 -18.25 -7.30
CA GLU A 123 6.70 -17.48 -8.46
C GLU A 123 5.78 -16.28 -8.67
N VAL A 124 6.37 -15.17 -9.12
CA VAL A 124 5.70 -13.90 -9.29
C VAL A 124 6.14 -13.15 -10.54
N ARG A 125 5.25 -12.32 -11.05
CA ARG A 125 5.50 -11.24 -12.00
C ARG A 125 4.54 -10.09 -11.73
N LEU A 126 4.75 -8.93 -12.33
CA LEU A 126 3.78 -7.83 -12.26
C LEU A 126 2.49 -8.21 -12.99
N ASP A 127 1.35 -7.81 -12.43
CA ASP A 127 0.05 -7.91 -13.10
C ASP A 127 -0.07 -6.83 -14.19
N LYS A 128 -0.98 -7.04 -15.15
CA LYS A 128 -1.21 -6.11 -16.27
C LYS A 128 -1.58 -4.69 -15.81
N VAL A 129 -2.26 -4.54 -14.68
CA VAL A 129 -2.59 -3.21 -14.14
C VAL A 129 -1.33 -2.36 -13.90
N CYS A 130 -0.20 -2.98 -13.67
CA CYS A 130 1.07 -2.27 -13.51
C CYS A 130 1.55 -1.58 -14.81
N GLU A 131 1.01 -1.93 -15.98
CA GLU A 131 1.27 -1.19 -17.23
C GLU A 131 0.81 0.27 -17.10
N THR A 132 -0.37 0.49 -16.51
CA THR A 132 -0.90 1.84 -16.27
C THR A 132 -0.18 2.57 -15.15
N ILE A 133 0.31 1.83 -14.14
CA ILE A 133 1.04 2.42 -13.01
C ILE A 133 2.44 2.90 -13.42
N PHE A 134 3.11 2.17 -14.32
CA PHE A 134 4.48 2.47 -14.75
C PHE A 134 4.59 3.16 -16.12
N SER A 135 3.47 3.41 -16.83
CA SER A 135 3.45 3.88 -18.22
C SER A 135 4.28 5.14 -18.47
N ASP A 136 4.35 6.02 -17.51
CA ASP A 136 4.98 7.33 -17.64
C ASP A 136 6.23 7.51 -16.77
N ILE A 137 6.72 6.45 -16.12
CA ILE A 137 7.83 6.56 -15.16
C ILE A 137 9.14 7.07 -15.80
N ASP A 138 9.35 6.76 -17.07
CA ASP A 138 10.54 7.19 -17.82
C ASP A 138 10.36 8.54 -18.52
N LYS A 139 9.23 9.24 -18.28
CA LYS A 139 8.88 10.54 -18.94
C LYS A 139 9.07 11.76 -18.04
N ASN A 140 9.87 11.64 -16.98
CA ASN A 140 10.12 12.71 -16.01
C ASN A 140 8.83 13.20 -15.30
N THR A 141 7.94 12.27 -14.99
CA THR A 141 6.65 12.54 -14.32
C THR A 141 6.73 12.47 -12.80
N VAL A 142 7.79 11.86 -12.27
CA VAL A 142 8.03 11.69 -10.84
C VAL A 142 9.50 11.95 -10.52
N ASP A 143 9.74 12.41 -9.29
CA ASP A 143 11.08 12.64 -8.79
C ASP A 143 11.70 11.33 -8.30
N PHE A 144 13.02 11.25 -8.40
CA PHE A 144 13.83 10.16 -7.90
C PHE A 144 14.77 10.65 -6.81
N SER A 145 14.98 9.83 -5.79
CA SER A 145 15.94 10.05 -4.73
C SER A 145 16.92 8.87 -4.62
N GLU A 146 18.06 9.10 -3.98
CA GLU A 146 18.99 8.03 -3.67
C GLU A 146 18.39 7.07 -2.65
N ASN A 147 18.69 5.77 -2.82
CA ASN A 147 18.36 4.77 -1.81
C ASN A 147 19.21 4.97 -0.55
N TYR A 148 19.00 4.13 0.46
CA TYR A 148 19.61 4.24 1.79
C TYR A 148 21.18 4.28 1.80
N ASP A 149 21.86 3.74 0.80
CA ASP A 149 23.31 3.69 0.67
C ASP A 149 23.87 4.54 -0.49
N GLY A 150 23.03 5.30 -1.18
CA GLY A 150 23.42 6.18 -2.28
C GLY A 150 23.86 5.45 -3.55
N THR A 151 23.65 4.14 -3.66
CA THR A 151 24.12 3.35 -4.81
C THR A 151 23.11 3.25 -5.94
N MET A 152 21.83 3.52 -5.67
CA MET A 152 20.73 3.39 -6.62
C MET A 152 19.74 4.54 -6.48
N LEU A 153 19.02 4.83 -7.55
CA LEU A 153 17.89 5.75 -7.53
C LEU A 153 16.58 4.97 -7.39
N GLU A 154 15.67 5.50 -6.57
CA GLU A 154 14.31 5.00 -6.40
C GLU A 154 13.29 6.13 -6.59
N PRO A 155 12.10 5.84 -7.17
CA PRO A 155 11.08 6.87 -7.37
C PRO A 155 10.42 7.23 -6.02
N ASN A 156 10.21 8.52 -5.80
CA ASN A 156 9.50 9.02 -4.62
C ASN A 156 8.02 8.62 -4.67
N LEU A 157 7.42 8.65 -5.86
CA LEU A 157 6.05 8.23 -6.14
C LEU A 157 6.03 7.37 -7.42
N LEU A 158 4.95 6.60 -7.62
CA LEU A 158 4.67 5.96 -8.91
C LEU A 158 3.67 6.80 -9.71
N PRO A 159 3.84 6.92 -11.04
CA PRO A 159 3.00 7.77 -11.89
C PRO A 159 1.66 7.09 -12.22
N THR A 160 0.85 6.88 -11.19
CA THR A 160 -0.48 6.27 -11.34
C THR A 160 -1.40 7.14 -12.19
N THR A 161 -2.11 6.53 -13.15
CA THR A 161 -3.01 7.24 -14.08
C THR A 161 -4.47 7.33 -13.60
N PHE A 162 -4.75 6.81 -12.42
CA PHE A 162 -6.08 6.83 -11.77
C PHE A 162 -5.89 6.96 -10.24
N PRO A 163 -6.94 7.27 -9.46
CA PRO A 163 -6.85 7.41 -8.00
C PRO A 163 -6.58 6.08 -7.29
N ASN A 164 -5.39 5.51 -7.49
CA ASN A 164 -5.00 4.19 -7.02
C ASN A 164 -5.12 4.02 -5.50
N ILE A 165 -5.00 5.11 -4.74
CA ILE A 165 -5.18 5.09 -3.28
C ILE A 165 -6.56 4.59 -2.85
N LEU A 166 -7.59 4.74 -3.70
CA LEU A 166 -8.95 4.27 -3.47
C LEU A 166 -9.24 2.89 -4.08
N ALA A 167 -8.35 2.35 -4.91
CA ALA A 167 -8.58 1.06 -5.57
C ALA A 167 -8.40 -0.15 -4.64
N ASN A 168 -7.63 0.01 -3.56
CA ASN A 168 -7.33 -1.07 -2.62
C ASN A 168 -7.44 -0.64 -1.16
N PRO A 169 -7.83 -1.56 -0.25
CA PRO A 169 -7.89 -1.23 1.16
C PRO A 169 -6.50 -0.93 1.71
N ASN A 170 -6.36 0.20 2.38
CA ASN A 170 -5.11 0.60 2.99
C ASN A 170 -5.31 0.98 4.45
N LYS A 171 -4.66 0.25 5.34
CA LYS A 171 -4.67 0.52 6.77
C LYS A 171 -3.25 0.81 7.24
N GLY A 172 -3.05 1.96 7.87
CA GLY A 172 -1.78 2.36 8.46
C GLY A 172 -1.94 2.74 9.91
N ILE A 173 -1.05 2.25 10.76
CA ILE A 173 -0.98 2.63 12.18
C ILE A 173 0.40 3.21 12.42
N ALA A 174 0.44 4.51 12.71
CA ALA A 174 1.65 5.25 13.01
C ALA A 174 1.65 5.72 14.47
N VAL A 175 2.61 6.55 14.81
CA VAL A 175 2.66 7.21 16.11
C VAL A 175 1.82 8.47 16.05
N GLY A 176 0.82 8.58 16.92
CA GLY A 176 -0.06 9.75 16.99
C GLY A 176 -1.11 9.86 15.89
N MET A 177 -1.05 9.03 14.84
CA MET A 177 -2.08 9.00 13.79
C MET A 177 -2.26 7.61 13.19
N ALA A 178 -3.42 7.41 12.56
CA ALA A 178 -3.74 6.20 11.81
C ALA A 178 -4.53 6.56 10.56
N SER A 179 -4.43 5.73 9.52
CA SER A 179 -5.28 5.80 8.34
C SER A 179 -6.01 4.49 8.12
N ASN A 180 -7.23 4.56 7.62
CA ASN A 180 -8.01 3.40 7.23
C ASN A 180 -8.86 3.77 6.01
N ILE A 181 -8.27 3.59 4.83
CA ILE A 181 -8.88 3.93 3.55
C ILE A 181 -9.52 2.65 3.01
N PRO A 182 -10.85 2.62 2.77
CA PRO A 182 -11.52 1.50 2.15
C PRO A 182 -11.18 1.44 0.66
N SER A 183 -11.45 0.30 0.05
CA SER A 183 -11.37 0.12 -1.40
C SER A 183 -12.71 0.38 -2.07
N PHE A 184 -12.67 0.73 -3.36
CA PHE A 184 -13.84 0.96 -4.20
C PHE A 184 -13.76 0.14 -5.48
N ASN A 185 -14.91 -0.10 -6.09
CA ASN A 185 -14.98 -0.75 -7.40
C ASN A 185 -14.22 0.08 -8.43
N LEU A 186 -13.32 -0.56 -9.20
CA LEU A 186 -12.46 0.16 -10.14
C LEU A 186 -13.25 0.87 -11.25
N ASN A 187 -14.34 0.27 -11.75
CA ASN A 187 -15.16 0.89 -12.78
C ASN A 187 -15.86 2.14 -12.24
N GLU A 188 -16.52 2.01 -11.08
CA GLU A 188 -17.16 3.15 -10.40
C GLU A 188 -16.15 4.25 -10.08
N LEU A 189 -14.95 3.89 -9.62
CA LEU A 189 -13.87 4.83 -9.33
C LEU A 189 -13.42 5.59 -10.58
N CYS A 190 -13.26 4.91 -11.71
CA CYS A 190 -12.90 5.54 -12.98
C CYS A 190 -14.03 6.45 -13.50
N GLU A 191 -15.29 5.99 -13.44
CA GLU A 191 -16.47 6.77 -13.84
C GLU A 191 -16.61 8.02 -12.96
N ALA A 192 -16.48 7.88 -11.65
CA ALA A 192 -16.51 9.00 -10.70
C ALA A 192 -15.38 10.01 -10.97
N THR A 193 -14.17 9.51 -11.29
CA THR A 193 -13.04 10.37 -11.64
C THR A 193 -13.31 11.16 -12.93
N ILE A 194 -13.84 10.51 -13.97
CA ILE A 194 -14.19 11.17 -15.24
C ILE A 194 -15.27 12.23 -15.01
N ALA A 195 -16.33 11.87 -14.26
CA ALA A 195 -17.42 12.82 -13.97
C ALA A 195 -16.92 14.03 -13.18
N TYR A 196 -16.08 13.82 -12.15
CA TYR A 196 -15.48 14.91 -11.36
C TYR A 196 -14.57 15.82 -12.18
N LEU A 197 -13.81 15.26 -13.13
CA LEU A 197 -12.98 16.08 -14.04
C LEU A 197 -13.79 16.91 -15.03
N GLN A 198 -15.01 16.47 -15.37
CA GLN A 198 -15.93 17.21 -16.23
C GLN A 198 -16.71 18.27 -15.45
N ASP A 199 -17.14 17.94 -14.25
CA ASP A 199 -17.89 18.80 -13.34
C ASP A 199 -17.56 18.45 -11.89
N ALA A 200 -16.87 19.35 -11.21
CA ALA A 200 -16.45 19.20 -9.81
C ALA A 200 -17.64 19.19 -8.82
N ASP A 201 -18.81 19.66 -9.22
CA ASP A 201 -20.02 19.68 -8.40
C ASP A 201 -20.85 18.38 -8.53
N THR A 202 -20.38 17.40 -9.30
CA THR A 202 -21.05 16.10 -9.49
C THR A 202 -21.26 15.39 -8.15
N ASP A 203 -22.49 14.84 -7.93
CA ASP A 203 -22.76 13.97 -6.78
C ASP A 203 -22.10 12.59 -6.97
N LEU A 204 -20.91 12.45 -6.42
CA LEU A 204 -20.10 11.21 -6.51
C LEU A 204 -20.79 10.01 -5.86
N LEU A 205 -21.74 10.20 -4.95
CA LEU A 205 -22.51 9.11 -4.33
C LEU A 205 -23.49 8.43 -5.29
N GLU A 206 -23.89 9.09 -6.38
CA GLU A 206 -24.72 8.46 -7.41
C GLU A 206 -23.92 7.48 -8.27
N ILE A 207 -22.61 7.73 -8.44
CA ILE A 207 -21.71 6.92 -9.27
C ILE A 207 -21.00 5.86 -8.43
N MET A 208 -20.51 6.25 -7.26
CA MET A 208 -19.72 5.42 -6.34
C MET A 208 -20.41 5.40 -4.97
N PRO A 209 -21.51 4.64 -4.82
CA PRO A 209 -22.41 4.77 -3.65
C PRO A 209 -21.80 4.25 -2.35
N ALA A 210 -20.84 3.33 -2.43
CA ALA A 210 -20.26 2.70 -1.26
C ALA A 210 -18.93 2.00 -1.54
N PRO A 211 -18.08 1.77 -0.52
CA PRO A 211 -16.87 0.97 -0.66
C PRO A 211 -17.16 -0.50 -1.01
N ASP A 212 -16.21 -1.11 -1.71
CA ASP A 212 -16.15 -2.55 -1.98
C ASP A 212 -15.05 -3.23 -1.16
N PHE A 213 -15.23 -4.52 -0.88
CA PHE A 213 -14.28 -5.29 -0.06
C PHE A 213 -13.83 -6.58 -0.77
N PRO A 214 -12.53 -6.95 -0.70
CA PRO A 214 -12.04 -8.20 -1.28
C PRO A 214 -12.76 -9.44 -0.74
N THR A 215 -13.28 -9.37 0.48
CA THR A 215 -14.03 -10.46 1.13
C THR A 215 -15.50 -10.50 0.74
N ALA A 216 -15.97 -9.58 -0.13
CA ALA A 216 -17.38 -9.39 -0.48
C ALA A 216 -18.26 -9.11 0.75
N GLY A 217 -19.58 -9.31 0.63
CA GLY A 217 -20.54 -9.10 1.71
C GLY A 217 -21.69 -8.19 1.28
N THR A 218 -22.59 -7.92 2.23
CA THR A 218 -23.70 -6.97 2.04
C THR A 218 -23.49 -5.80 2.99
N MET A 219 -23.37 -4.60 2.46
CA MET A 219 -23.26 -3.39 3.26
C MET A 219 -24.64 -2.88 3.67
N ILE A 220 -24.78 -2.45 4.91
CA ILE A 220 -25.98 -1.86 5.47
C ILE A 220 -25.64 -0.42 5.85
N TYR A 221 -26.20 0.54 5.12
CA TYR A 221 -25.99 1.96 5.32
C TYR A 221 -27.19 2.77 4.84
N THR A 222 -27.26 4.05 5.22
CA THR A 222 -28.17 5.03 4.62
C THR A 222 -27.36 5.99 3.72
N LYS A 223 -28.01 6.57 2.69
CA LYS A 223 -27.34 7.56 1.82
C LYS A 223 -26.77 8.72 2.64
N SER A 224 -27.53 9.20 3.64
CA SER A 224 -27.11 10.30 4.50
C SER A 224 -25.89 9.97 5.39
N ASP A 225 -25.76 8.71 5.85
CA ASP A 225 -24.61 8.30 6.63
C ASP A 225 -23.36 8.21 5.73
N MET A 226 -23.52 7.68 4.52
CA MET A 226 -22.41 7.58 3.56
C MET A 226 -21.94 8.97 3.11
N GLN A 227 -22.87 9.90 2.88
CA GLN A 227 -22.56 11.28 2.55
C GLN A 227 -21.69 11.94 3.63
N LYS A 228 -22.07 11.78 4.91
CA LYS A 228 -21.27 12.28 6.05
C LYS A 228 -19.86 11.69 6.08
N ILE A 229 -19.74 10.38 5.75
CA ILE A 229 -18.43 9.72 5.70
C ILE A 229 -17.57 10.30 4.56
N TYR A 230 -18.15 10.54 3.38
CA TYR A 230 -17.43 11.12 2.25
C TYR A 230 -16.99 12.57 2.52
N GLU A 231 -17.84 13.36 3.15
CA GLU A 231 -17.54 14.77 3.50
C GLU A 231 -16.51 14.90 4.63
N SER A 232 -16.59 14.05 5.65
CA SER A 232 -15.74 14.16 6.85
C SER A 232 -14.52 13.26 6.84
N GLY A 233 -14.51 12.20 6.01
CA GLY A 233 -13.50 11.13 6.05
C GLY A 233 -13.62 10.24 7.30
N VAL A 234 -14.65 10.40 8.13
CA VAL A 234 -14.82 9.67 9.39
C VAL A 234 -16.23 9.11 9.48
N GLY A 235 -16.35 7.83 9.85
CA GLY A 235 -17.65 7.20 10.08
C GLY A 235 -17.56 5.69 10.19
N SER A 236 -18.72 5.04 10.28
CA SER A 236 -18.83 3.59 10.35
C SER A 236 -20.10 3.10 9.66
N PHE A 237 -20.04 1.91 9.11
CA PHE A 237 -21.18 1.20 8.54
C PHE A 237 -21.10 -0.28 8.93
N LYS A 238 -22.20 -1.02 8.71
CA LYS A 238 -22.25 -2.45 9.02
C LYS A 238 -22.05 -3.27 7.76
N LEU A 239 -21.20 -4.30 7.86
CA LEU A 239 -21.00 -5.29 6.81
C LEU A 239 -21.54 -6.65 7.30
N ARG A 240 -22.36 -7.31 6.47
CA ARG A 240 -22.94 -8.63 6.74
C ARG A 240 -22.38 -9.64 5.74
N GLY A 241 -21.88 -10.77 6.22
CA GLY A 241 -21.49 -11.90 5.37
C GLY A 241 -22.70 -12.54 4.68
N LYS A 242 -22.50 -13.07 3.48
CA LYS A 242 -23.47 -13.95 2.81
C LYS A 242 -23.16 -15.39 3.15
N ILE A 243 -24.17 -16.14 3.58
CA ILE A 243 -24.09 -17.58 3.87
C ILE A 243 -24.94 -18.29 2.83
N HIS A 244 -24.34 -19.28 2.16
CA HIS A 244 -25.04 -20.21 1.27
C HIS A 244 -25.07 -21.57 1.96
N TYR A 245 -26.25 -22.17 2.04
CA TYR A 245 -26.48 -23.51 2.57
C TYR A 245 -26.49 -24.52 1.45
#